data_143fc3da518a3c08f9b20dbce9070ee2
#
_entry.id   143fc3da518a3c08f9b20dbce9070ee2
#
_cell.length_a   1.000
_cell.length_b   1.000
_cell.length_c   1.000
_cell.angle_alpha   90.00
_cell.angle_beta   90.00
_cell.angle_gamma   90.00
#
_symmetry.space_group_name_H-M   'P 1'
#
loop_
_entity.id
_entity.type
_entity.pdbx_description
1 polymer ?
#
loop_
_entity_poly.entity_id
_entity_poly.type
_entity_poly.pdbx_seq_one_letter_code
_entity_poly.pdbx_strand_id
1 'polypeptide(L)'
;MAERWRRPSMEPQLRIYLAGNVALERGDLLVPESRLPGSQGRLAFALLVAERSNALSTETIADVLWDGERPASWGTALRALISKLRGVVAATGASGTIEHAVGCYQLRVPPDTWVDVEAAAGAVHDAEVALRAGDLEATTGAALVANAISRRPFLEGVDRDWVHRQRAQLRDIQVRALWCRAESAFARGAHSDAIGDAERIIALEPFREQAYVMLMRAQVDAGNNAEALATYERLRETLASELGASPSPTTEAAFIDVLRAT
;
A
#
# COMPACT_ATOMS: atom_id res chain seq x y z
N MET A 1 -12.17 -13.47 51.08
CA MET A 1 -11.71 -14.24 49.93
C MET A 1 -12.06 -13.42 48.68
N ALA A 2 -11.09 -12.65 48.17
CA ALA A 2 -11.26 -11.84 46.96
C ALA A 2 -10.57 -12.61 45.83
N GLU A 3 -11.32 -13.32 45.04
CA GLU A 3 -10.85 -13.90 43.78
C GLU A 3 -10.52 -12.78 42.82
N ARG A 4 -9.21 -12.50 42.67
CA ARG A 4 -8.68 -11.62 41.63
C ARG A 4 -9.07 -12.21 40.28
N TRP A 5 -9.97 -11.52 39.57
CA TRP A 5 -10.18 -11.67 38.15
C TRP A 5 -8.86 -11.33 37.45
N ARG A 6 -8.01 -12.33 37.23
CA ARG A 6 -6.90 -12.21 36.27
C ARG A 6 -7.56 -12.15 34.89
N ARG A 7 -7.60 -10.97 34.30
CA ARG A 7 -7.81 -10.86 32.84
C ARG A 7 -6.77 -11.79 32.22
N PRO A 8 -7.15 -12.67 31.25
CA PRO A 8 -6.16 -13.40 30.49
C PRO A 8 -5.22 -12.35 29.91
N SER A 9 -3.93 -12.45 30.19
CA SER A 9 -2.91 -11.63 29.56
C SER A 9 -2.89 -12.03 28.09
N MET A 10 -3.65 -11.29 27.24
CA MET A 10 -3.45 -11.39 25.81
C MET A 10 -2.00 -11.02 25.56
N GLU A 11 -1.20 -11.98 25.11
CA GLU A 11 0.16 -11.69 24.69
C GLU A 11 0.11 -10.57 23.63
N PRO A 12 0.99 -9.57 23.71
CA PRO A 12 0.97 -8.48 22.75
C PRO A 12 1.20 -9.03 21.35
N GLN A 13 0.33 -8.63 20.43
CA GLN A 13 0.36 -9.00 19.01
C GLN A 13 1.67 -8.56 18.38
N LEU A 14 2.28 -9.42 17.57
CA LEU A 14 3.40 -9.04 16.70
C LEU A 14 2.89 -8.17 15.55
N ARG A 15 3.52 -7.02 15.35
CA ARG A 15 3.28 -6.13 14.22
C ARG A 15 4.52 -6.02 13.37
N ILE A 16 4.35 -6.09 12.06
CA ILE A 16 5.42 -5.96 11.07
C ILE A 16 5.08 -4.80 10.15
N TYR A 17 6.00 -3.87 10.04
CA TYR A 17 5.91 -2.71 9.17
C TYR A 17 6.85 -2.91 7.98
N LEU A 18 6.34 -2.81 6.77
CA LEU A 18 7.10 -2.92 5.52
C LEU A 18 7.03 -1.62 4.70
N ALA A 19 5.96 -0.83 4.86
CA ALA A 19 5.81 0.48 4.24
C ALA A 19 6.44 1.57 5.12
N GLY A 20 7.38 2.31 4.59
CA GLY A 20 8.26 3.22 5.32
C GLY A 20 9.51 2.48 5.82
N ASN A 21 9.90 2.73 7.05
CA ASN A 21 11.00 1.99 7.68
C ASN A 21 10.53 0.59 8.08
N VAL A 22 11.29 -0.42 7.69
CA VAL A 22 11.01 -1.80 8.06
C VAL A 22 11.23 -1.99 9.56
N ALA A 23 10.21 -2.45 10.28
CA ALA A 23 10.29 -2.64 11.72
C ALA A 23 9.41 -3.80 12.20
N LEU A 24 9.75 -4.35 13.35
CA LEU A 24 8.91 -5.31 14.09
C LEU A 24 8.60 -4.73 15.47
N GLU A 25 7.36 -4.83 15.90
CA GLU A 25 6.88 -4.33 17.19
C GLU A 25 6.09 -5.42 17.92
N ARG A 26 6.32 -5.56 19.24
CA ARG A 26 5.50 -6.40 20.10
C ARG A 26 5.41 -5.78 21.49
N GLY A 27 4.24 -5.25 21.84
CA GLY A 27 4.09 -4.49 23.08
C GLY A 27 5.00 -3.26 23.09
N ASP A 28 5.83 -3.14 24.11
CA ASP A 28 6.80 -2.03 24.26
C ASP A 28 8.13 -2.29 23.53
N LEU A 29 8.28 -3.44 22.89
CA LEU A 29 9.51 -3.83 22.22
C LEU A 29 9.44 -3.46 20.73
N LEU A 30 10.33 -2.58 20.29
CA LEU A 30 10.52 -2.19 18.89
C LEU A 30 11.89 -2.67 18.40
N VAL A 31 11.90 -3.43 17.31
CA VAL A 31 13.10 -3.82 16.57
C VAL A 31 13.14 -2.95 15.30
N PRO A 32 13.98 -1.91 15.25
CA PRO A 32 14.03 -0.97 14.14
C PRO A 32 14.78 -1.52 12.94
N GLU A 33 14.62 -0.87 11.79
CA GLU A 33 15.28 -1.21 10.52
C GLU A 33 16.81 -1.35 10.63
N SER A 34 17.44 -0.56 11.47
CA SER A 34 18.91 -0.61 11.70
C SER A 34 19.43 -1.96 12.22
N ARG A 35 18.54 -2.81 12.75
CA ARG A 35 18.85 -4.18 13.16
C ARG A 35 18.85 -5.18 11.99
N LEU A 36 18.30 -4.81 10.86
CA LEU A 36 18.31 -5.64 9.66
C LEU A 36 19.69 -5.59 8.99
N PRO A 37 20.17 -6.68 8.41
CA PRO A 37 21.49 -6.76 7.80
C PRO A 37 21.54 -6.06 6.43
N GLY A 38 21.53 -4.73 6.43
CA GLY A 38 21.65 -3.88 5.23
C GLY A 38 20.47 -3.99 4.26
N SER A 39 20.63 -3.51 3.04
CA SER A 39 19.59 -3.48 2.01
C SER A 39 19.12 -4.89 1.60
N GLN A 40 20.05 -5.83 1.45
CA GLN A 40 19.71 -7.23 1.16
C GLN A 40 18.92 -7.88 2.30
N GLY A 41 19.23 -7.54 3.56
CA GLY A 41 18.48 -8.02 4.72
C GLY A 41 17.04 -7.48 4.77
N ARG A 42 16.87 -6.19 4.46
CA ARG A 42 15.54 -5.60 4.32
C ARG A 42 14.72 -6.28 3.22
N LEU A 43 15.33 -6.46 2.05
CA LEU A 43 14.69 -7.12 0.91
C LEU A 43 14.31 -8.57 1.22
N ALA A 44 15.26 -9.37 1.76
CA ALA A 44 14.99 -10.76 2.12
C ALA A 44 13.90 -10.88 3.20
N PHE A 45 13.92 -10.00 4.20
CA PHE A 45 12.90 -9.99 5.25
C PHE A 45 11.52 -9.65 4.68
N ALA A 46 11.42 -8.58 3.88
CA ALA A 46 10.16 -8.17 3.27
C ALA A 46 9.59 -9.27 2.34
N LEU A 47 10.45 -9.92 1.55
CA LEU A 47 10.06 -11.06 0.71
C LEU A 47 9.51 -12.21 1.56
N LEU A 48 10.22 -12.61 2.62
CA LEU A 48 9.80 -13.70 3.51
C LEU A 48 8.50 -13.37 4.25
N VAL A 49 8.24 -12.10 4.59
CA VAL A 49 6.97 -11.66 5.19
C VAL A 49 5.83 -11.72 4.19
N ALA A 50 6.02 -11.16 3.00
CA ALA A 50 4.99 -11.12 1.96
C ALA A 50 4.57 -12.52 1.48
N GLU A 51 5.53 -13.43 1.39
CA GLU A 51 5.33 -14.79 0.89
C GLU A 51 5.23 -15.85 2.00
N ARG A 52 5.03 -15.43 3.26
CA ARG A 52 5.07 -16.33 4.43
C ARG A 52 4.06 -17.48 4.42
N SER A 53 3.01 -17.37 3.61
CA SER A 53 2.04 -18.45 3.41
C SER A 53 2.66 -19.66 2.72
N ASN A 54 3.73 -19.47 1.95
CA ASN A 54 4.40 -20.49 1.16
C ASN A 54 5.87 -20.64 1.55
N ALA A 55 6.43 -21.82 1.34
CA ALA A 55 7.86 -22.03 1.43
C ALA A 55 8.53 -21.54 0.13
N LEU A 56 9.54 -20.68 0.24
CA LEU A 56 10.31 -20.16 -0.89
C LEU A 56 11.58 -20.98 -1.09
N SER A 57 11.85 -21.39 -2.33
CA SER A 57 13.11 -22.06 -2.65
C SER A 57 14.31 -21.12 -2.45
N THR A 58 15.47 -21.70 -2.14
CA THR A 58 16.73 -20.93 -2.04
C THR A 58 17.03 -20.17 -3.32
N GLU A 59 16.69 -20.77 -4.47
CA GLU A 59 16.86 -20.18 -5.80
C GLU A 59 15.95 -18.98 -6.00
N THR A 60 14.66 -19.10 -5.65
CA THR A 60 13.68 -18.00 -5.74
C THR A 60 14.13 -16.78 -4.91
N ILE A 61 14.59 -17.03 -3.67
CA ILE A 61 15.09 -15.94 -2.82
C ILE A 61 16.35 -15.33 -3.43
N ALA A 62 17.27 -16.17 -3.95
CA ALA A 62 18.48 -15.68 -4.58
C ALA A 62 18.20 -14.86 -5.84
N ASP A 63 17.24 -15.22 -6.67
CA ASP A 63 16.84 -14.44 -7.85
C ASP A 63 16.38 -13.05 -7.47
N VAL A 64 15.53 -12.94 -6.46
CA VAL A 64 15.06 -11.62 -5.97
C VAL A 64 16.20 -10.79 -5.38
N LEU A 65 17.13 -11.41 -4.64
CA LEU A 65 18.24 -10.69 -3.98
C LEU A 65 19.31 -10.20 -4.95
N TRP A 66 19.65 -10.98 -5.97
CA TRP A 66 20.77 -10.72 -6.88
C TRP A 66 20.39 -10.46 -8.32
N ASP A 67 19.09 -10.50 -8.66
CA ASP A 67 18.57 -10.14 -9.98
C ASP A 67 19.29 -10.85 -11.14
N GLY A 68 19.53 -12.17 -10.97
CA GLY A 68 20.29 -12.99 -11.94
C GLY A 68 21.81 -12.92 -11.83
N GLU A 69 22.39 -11.89 -11.21
CA GLU A 69 23.83 -11.72 -11.01
C GLU A 69 24.33 -12.30 -9.67
N ARG A 70 24.15 -13.62 -9.50
CA ARG A 70 24.51 -14.28 -8.25
C ARG A 70 26.03 -14.38 -8.07
N PRO A 71 26.61 -13.97 -6.91
CA PRO A 71 28.02 -14.21 -6.62
C PRO A 71 28.30 -15.71 -6.48
N ALA A 72 29.50 -16.17 -6.79
CA ALA A 72 29.87 -17.60 -6.71
C ALA A 72 29.56 -18.25 -5.34
N SER A 73 29.62 -17.45 -4.25
CA SER A 73 29.33 -17.88 -2.87
C SER A 73 27.89 -17.55 -2.41
N TRP A 74 26.95 -17.30 -3.31
CA TRP A 74 25.60 -16.84 -2.98
C TRP A 74 24.88 -17.72 -1.94
N GLY A 75 25.02 -19.04 -2.02
CA GLY A 75 24.38 -19.95 -1.06
C GLY A 75 24.91 -19.80 0.37
N THR A 76 26.21 -19.46 0.53
CA THR A 76 26.80 -19.15 1.84
C THR A 76 26.34 -17.78 2.33
N ALA A 77 26.31 -16.79 1.43
CA ALA A 77 25.82 -15.45 1.74
C ALA A 77 24.34 -15.48 2.17
N LEU A 78 23.49 -16.24 1.47
CA LEU A 78 22.08 -16.40 1.84
C LEU A 78 21.93 -17.07 3.22
N ARG A 79 22.66 -18.15 3.50
CA ARG A 79 22.63 -18.78 4.84
C ARG A 79 23.02 -17.82 5.96
N ALA A 80 24.06 -17.03 5.76
CA ALA A 80 24.51 -16.02 6.72
C ALA A 80 23.45 -14.92 6.92
N LEU A 81 22.81 -14.49 5.83
CA LEU A 81 21.73 -13.51 5.86
C LEU A 81 20.52 -14.02 6.65
N ILE A 82 20.05 -15.23 6.34
CA ILE A 82 18.94 -15.88 7.05
C ILE A 82 19.25 -16.06 8.54
N SER A 83 20.49 -16.44 8.88
CA SER A 83 20.91 -16.57 10.29
C SER A 83 20.75 -15.24 11.05
N LYS A 84 21.15 -14.11 10.44
CA LYS A 84 20.98 -12.78 11.03
C LYS A 84 19.48 -12.40 11.16
N LEU A 85 18.68 -12.70 10.13
CA LEU A 85 17.23 -12.44 10.15
C LEU A 85 16.53 -13.25 11.23
N ARG A 86 16.93 -14.50 11.49
CA ARG A 86 16.41 -15.27 12.64
C ARG A 86 16.66 -14.56 13.96
N GLY A 87 17.85 -13.95 14.13
CA GLY A 87 18.14 -13.12 15.30
C GLY A 87 17.25 -11.90 15.43
N VAL A 88 16.89 -11.26 14.31
CA VAL A 88 15.96 -10.12 14.29
C VAL A 88 14.57 -10.55 14.71
N VAL A 89 14.04 -11.66 14.17
CA VAL A 89 12.73 -12.20 14.54
C VAL A 89 12.72 -12.61 16.01
N ALA A 90 13.74 -13.34 16.47
CA ALA A 90 13.85 -13.77 17.86
C ALA A 90 13.91 -12.59 18.85
N ALA A 91 14.49 -11.46 18.45
CA ALA A 91 14.57 -10.26 19.28
C ALA A 91 13.21 -9.65 19.66
N THR A 92 12.13 -10.01 18.96
CA THR A 92 10.75 -9.60 19.32
C THR A 92 10.19 -10.41 20.51
N GLY A 93 10.84 -11.50 20.89
CA GLY A 93 10.32 -12.43 21.89
C GLY A 93 9.02 -13.15 21.46
N ALA A 94 8.57 -12.96 20.21
CA ALA A 94 7.45 -13.72 19.67
C ALA A 94 7.87 -15.16 19.32
N SER A 95 6.93 -16.08 19.31
CA SER A 95 7.13 -17.44 18.80
C SER A 95 7.22 -17.43 17.29
N GLY A 96 8.37 -16.94 16.75
CA GLY A 96 8.60 -16.81 15.32
C GLY A 96 9.99 -17.30 14.94
N THR A 97 10.11 -17.85 13.73
CA THR A 97 11.41 -18.28 13.17
C THR A 97 11.35 -18.34 11.64
N ILE A 98 12.53 -18.41 11.02
CA ILE A 98 12.64 -18.74 9.59
C ILE A 98 13.05 -20.22 9.53
N GLU A 99 12.10 -21.08 9.18
CA GLU A 99 12.33 -22.51 9.00
C GLU A 99 13.09 -22.78 7.71
N HIS A 100 13.81 -23.91 7.69
CA HIS A 100 14.48 -24.41 6.49
C HIS A 100 14.22 -25.90 6.34
N ALA A 101 13.55 -26.29 5.28
CA ALA A 101 13.28 -27.67 4.96
C ALA A 101 13.32 -27.89 3.43
N VAL A 102 13.94 -28.98 2.99
CA VAL A 102 13.98 -29.42 1.58
C VAL A 102 14.42 -28.29 0.61
N GLY A 103 15.46 -27.53 0.99
CA GLY A 103 15.98 -26.43 0.16
C GLY A 103 15.10 -25.19 0.10
N CYS A 104 14.09 -25.06 0.97
CA CYS A 104 13.17 -23.94 1.04
C CYS A 104 13.27 -23.24 2.40
N TYR A 105 13.01 -21.93 2.41
CA TYR A 105 12.84 -21.13 3.61
C TYR A 105 11.39 -20.65 3.75
N GLN A 106 10.89 -20.61 4.98
CA GLN A 106 9.57 -20.05 5.29
C GLN A 106 9.61 -19.29 6.60
N LEU A 107 9.08 -18.07 6.61
CA LEU A 107 8.86 -17.31 7.85
C LEU A 107 7.63 -17.87 8.56
N ARG A 108 7.81 -18.31 9.80
CA ARG A 108 6.74 -18.69 10.72
C ARG A 108 6.61 -17.63 11.79
N VAL A 109 5.44 -17.06 11.90
CA VAL A 109 5.07 -16.06 12.92
C VAL A 109 3.71 -16.42 13.48
N PRO A 110 3.30 -15.88 14.64
CA PRO A 110 1.96 -16.10 15.19
C PRO A 110 0.88 -15.80 14.14
N PRO A 111 -0.21 -16.57 14.08
CA PRO A 111 -1.24 -16.42 13.04
C PRO A 111 -1.98 -15.08 13.12
N ASP A 112 -2.00 -14.44 14.28
CA ASP A 112 -2.56 -13.12 14.53
C ASP A 112 -1.59 -11.96 14.24
N THR A 113 -0.40 -12.26 13.67
CA THR A 113 0.58 -11.21 13.29
C THR A 113 -0.04 -10.20 12.33
N TRP A 114 0.02 -8.93 12.71
CA TRP A 114 -0.42 -7.83 11.87
C TRP A 114 0.71 -7.36 10.94
N VAL A 115 0.41 -7.19 9.66
CA VAL A 115 1.34 -6.67 8.65
C VAL A 115 0.71 -5.45 7.98
N ASP A 116 1.39 -4.33 7.98
CA ASP A 116 0.84 -3.05 7.53
C ASP A 116 0.36 -3.06 6.08
N VAL A 117 1.11 -3.64 5.15
CA VAL A 117 0.71 -3.71 3.73
C VAL A 117 -0.54 -4.58 3.51
N GLU A 118 -0.73 -5.61 4.31
CA GLU A 118 -1.95 -6.44 4.29
C GLU A 118 -3.13 -5.69 4.93
N ALA A 119 -2.86 -4.97 6.02
CA ALA A 119 -3.86 -4.12 6.64
C ALA A 119 -4.33 -3.01 5.68
N ALA A 120 -3.44 -2.45 4.86
CA ALA A 120 -3.82 -1.50 3.81
C ALA A 120 -4.72 -2.13 2.74
N ALA A 121 -4.40 -3.36 2.32
CA ALA A 121 -5.23 -4.10 1.35
C ALA A 121 -6.61 -4.45 1.92
N GLY A 122 -6.68 -4.88 3.19
CA GLY A 122 -7.95 -5.09 3.88
C GLY A 122 -8.75 -3.80 4.02
N ALA A 123 -8.12 -2.73 4.48
CA ALA A 123 -8.78 -1.44 4.69
C ALA A 123 -9.35 -0.83 3.40
N VAL A 124 -8.65 -0.93 2.25
CA VAL A 124 -9.22 -0.44 0.99
C VAL A 124 -10.40 -1.28 0.53
N HIS A 125 -10.36 -2.60 0.74
CA HIS A 125 -11.51 -3.47 0.47
C HIS A 125 -12.73 -3.07 1.34
N ASP A 126 -12.53 -2.86 2.63
CA ASP A 126 -13.58 -2.44 3.57
C ASP A 126 -14.17 -1.07 3.16
N ALA A 127 -13.32 -0.13 2.73
CA ALA A 127 -13.75 1.17 2.22
C ALA A 127 -14.66 1.03 0.97
N GLU A 128 -14.30 0.16 0.04
CA GLU A 128 -15.10 -0.11 -1.17
C GLU A 128 -16.43 -0.79 -0.85
N VAL A 129 -16.45 -1.70 0.12
CA VAL A 129 -17.68 -2.34 0.60
C VAL A 129 -18.59 -1.32 1.26
N ALA A 130 -18.06 -0.48 2.15
CA ALA A 130 -18.80 0.57 2.84
C ALA A 130 -19.35 1.62 1.84
N LEU A 131 -18.56 2.02 0.84
CA LEU A 131 -18.99 2.95 -0.20
C LEU A 131 -20.20 2.41 -0.98
N ARG A 132 -20.16 1.15 -1.39
CA ARG A 132 -21.28 0.49 -2.07
C ARG A 132 -22.54 0.39 -1.19
N ALA A 133 -22.36 0.28 0.12
CA ALA A 133 -23.45 0.26 1.09
C ALA A 133 -23.98 1.67 1.43
N GLY A 134 -23.33 2.74 0.96
CA GLY A 134 -23.70 4.13 1.29
C GLY A 134 -23.25 4.56 2.69
N ASP A 135 -22.42 3.78 3.38
CA ASP A 135 -21.86 4.15 4.69
C ASP A 135 -20.61 5.04 4.48
N LEU A 136 -20.85 6.34 4.37
CA LEU A 136 -19.82 7.33 4.05
C LEU A 136 -18.82 7.53 5.20
N GLU A 137 -19.22 7.28 6.45
CA GLU A 137 -18.33 7.39 7.61
C GLU A 137 -17.34 6.22 7.65
N ALA A 138 -17.85 4.98 7.56
CA ALA A 138 -17.02 3.79 7.48
C ALA A 138 -16.09 3.82 6.25
N THR A 139 -16.59 4.29 5.08
CA THR A 139 -15.81 4.50 3.87
C THR A 139 -14.60 5.40 4.15
N THR A 140 -14.85 6.56 4.73
CA THR A 140 -13.79 7.54 5.00
C THR A 140 -12.76 6.99 6.00
N GLY A 141 -13.22 6.36 7.09
CA GLY A 141 -12.36 5.78 8.11
C GLY A 141 -11.42 4.71 7.56
N ALA A 142 -11.96 3.74 6.83
CA ALA A 142 -11.19 2.66 6.23
C ALA A 142 -10.24 3.18 5.14
N ALA A 143 -10.68 4.07 4.27
CA ALA A 143 -9.85 4.64 3.22
C ALA A 143 -8.71 5.51 3.77
N LEU A 144 -8.90 6.20 4.91
CA LEU A 144 -7.82 6.92 5.59
C LEU A 144 -6.70 5.98 6.05
N VAL A 145 -7.05 4.83 6.63
CA VAL A 145 -6.07 3.81 7.05
C VAL A 145 -5.30 3.28 5.83
N ALA A 146 -6.02 2.87 4.78
CA ALA A 146 -5.40 2.37 3.55
C ALA A 146 -4.42 3.39 2.94
N ASN A 147 -4.85 4.65 2.78
CA ASN A 147 -4.01 5.71 2.22
C ASN A 147 -2.82 6.06 3.14
N ALA A 148 -3.00 6.07 4.47
CA ALA A 148 -1.92 6.40 5.40
C ALA A 148 -0.77 5.39 5.33
N ILE A 149 -1.06 4.12 5.04
CA ILE A 149 -0.05 3.07 4.89
C ILE A 149 0.52 3.09 3.47
N SER A 150 -0.34 3.01 2.44
CA SER A 150 0.07 2.80 1.04
C SER A 150 0.88 3.95 0.44
N ARG A 151 0.74 5.19 0.96
CA ARG A 151 1.54 6.35 0.53
C ARG A 151 2.99 6.35 1.02
N ARG A 152 3.34 5.45 1.96
CA ARG A 152 4.70 5.36 2.48
C ARG A 152 5.60 4.67 1.46
N PRO A 153 6.88 5.06 1.34
CA PRO A 153 7.81 4.38 0.44
C PRO A 153 7.99 2.91 0.85
N PHE A 154 8.05 2.01 -0.12
CA PHE A 154 8.33 0.60 0.13
C PHE A 154 9.77 0.30 -0.27
N LEU A 155 10.60 -0.15 0.68
CA LEU A 155 12.02 -0.50 0.50
C LEU A 155 12.77 0.55 -0.33
N GLU A 156 12.77 1.80 0.13
CA GLU A 156 13.43 2.90 -0.56
C GLU A 156 14.89 2.59 -0.86
N GLY A 157 15.36 2.95 -2.06
CA GLY A 157 16.73 2.69 -2.52
C GLY A 157 16.99 1.25 -2.98
N VAL A 158 16.00 0.36 -2.96
CA VAL A 158 16.12 -0.99 -3.51
C VAL A 158 15.51 -1.02 -4.90
N ASP A 159 16.31 -1.35 -5.91
CA ASP A 159 15.93 -1.49 -7.30
C ASP A 159 15.89 -2.97 -7.69
N ARG A 160 14.71 -3.57 -7.71
CA ARG A 160 14.45 -4.98 -8.04
C ARG A 160 13.04 -5.14 -8.56
N ASP A 161 12.83 -6.02 -9.54
CA ASP A 161 11.53 -6.27 -10.15
C ASP A 161 10.44 -6.65 -9.13
N TRP A 162 10.79 -7.46 -8.13
CA TRP A 162 9.85 -7.81 -7.07
C TRP A 162 9.41 -6.57 -6.28
N VAL A 163 10.34 -5.66 -5.98
CA VAL A 163 10.05 -4.42 -5.26
C VAL A 163 9.18 -3.49 -6.10
N HIS A 164 9.44 -3.40 -7.41
CA HIS A 164 8.60 -2.62 -8.33
C HIS A 164 7.16 -3.13 -8.36
N ARG A 165 6.96 -4.46 -8.39
CA ARG A 165 5.61 -5.04 -8.30
C ARG A 165 4.92 -4.70 -6.98
N GLN A 166 5.61 -4.78 -5.85
CA GLN A 166 5.05 -4.39 -4.54
C GLN A 166 4.69 -2.90 -4.48
N ARG A 167 5.55 -2.02 -5.02
CA ARG A 167 5.25 -0.58 -5.13
C ARG A 167 4.04 -0.30 -6.02
N ALA A 168 3.89 -1.03 -7.13
CA ALA A 168 2.73 -0.91 -8.01
C ALA A 168 1.43 -1.34 -7.29
N GLN A 169 1.46 -2.42 -6.51
CA GLN A 169 0.32 -2.86 -5.69
C GLN A 169 -0.05 -1.81 -4.63
N LEU A 170 0.93 -1.24 -3.93
CA LEU A 170 0.67 -0.18 -2.94
C LEU A 170 0.12 1.08 -3.60
N ARG A 171 0.58 1.43 -4.80
CA ARG A 171 0.04 2.55 -5.58
C ARG A 171 -1.42 2.30 -5.96
N ASP A 172 -1.77 1.10 -6.41
CA ASP A 172 -3.17 0.72 -6.70
C ASP A 172 -4.05 0.88 -5.45
N ILE A 173 -3.61 0.36 -4.30
CA ILE A 173 -4.30 0.53 -3.02
C ILE A 173 -4.49 2.02 -2.70
N GLN A 174 -3.46 2.85 -2.89
CA GLN A 174 -3.51 4.28 -2.64
C GLN A 174 -4.54 4.98 -3.52
N VAL A 175 -4.54 4.69 -4.82
CA VAL A 175 -5.48 5.28 -5.79
C VAL A 175 -6.92 4.89 -5.45
N ARG A 176 -7.17 3.63 -5.13
CA ARG A 176 -8.51 3.14 -4.73
C ARG A 176 -8.98 3.78 -3.42
N ALA A 177 -8.08 3.93 -2.44
CA ALA A 177 -8.39 4.60 -1.19
C ALA A 177 -8.73 6.08 -1.38
N LEU A 178 -7.95 6.80 -2.21
CA LEU A 178 -8.24 8.19 -2.58
C LEU A 178 -9.56 8.30 -3.32
N TRP A 179 -9.89 7.34 -4.20
CA TRP A 179 -11.17 7.29 -4.90
C TRP A 179 -12.35 7.16 -3.93
N CYS A 180 -12.29 6.21 -3.00
CA CYS A 180 -13.33 6.05 -1.98
C CYS A 180 -13.51 7.31 -1.14
N ARG A 181 -12.43 8.02 -0.81
CA ARG A 181 -12.48 9.28 -0.09
C ARG A 181 -13.12 10.40 -0.92
N ALA A 182 -12.72 10.53 -2.19
CA ALA A 182 -13.27 11.54 -3.09
C ALA A 182 -14.78 11.36 -3.28
N GLU A 183 -15.24 10.13 -3.54
CA GLU A 183 -16.67 9.80 -3.66
C GLU A 183 -17.41 10.08 -2.36
N SER A 184 -16.88 9.67 -1.21
CA SER A 184 -17.50 9.92 0.08
C SER A 184 -17.57 11.42 0.41
N ALA A 185 -16.51 12.18 0.11
CA ALA A 185 -16.45 13.61 0.32
C ALA A 185 -17.46 14.34 -0.60
N PHE A 186 -17.50 13.97 -1.88
CA PHE A 186 -18.42 14.51 -2.85
C PHE A 186 -19.90 14.28 -2.41
N ALA A 187 -20.24 13.06 -2.03
CA ALA A 187 -21.59 12.70 -1.58
C ALA A 187 -22.03 13.47 -0.31
N ARG A 188 -21.08 13.92 0.51
CA ARG A 188 -21.36 14.74 1.70
C ARG A 188 -21.33 16.26 1.43
N GLY A 189 -21.10 16.69 0.19
CA GLY A 189 -20.95 18.11 -0.15
C GLY A 189 -19.62 18.72 0.29
N ALA A 190 -18.63 17.91 0.70
CA ALA A 190 -17.28 18.35 1.06
C ALA A 190 -16.41 18.48 -0.22
N HIS A 191 -16.84 19.38 -1.14
CA HIS A 191 -16.25 19.47 -2.49
C HIS A 191 -14.76 19.77 -2.47
N SER A 192 -14.26 20.58 -1.51
CA SER A 192 -12.83 20.87 -1.37
C SER A 192 -11.99 19.61 -1.11
N ASP A 193 -12.50 18.67 -0.28
CA ASP A 193 -11.81 17.41 -0.01
C ASP A 193 -11.84 16.49 -1.24
N ALA A 194 -12.98 16.44 -1.94
CA ALA A 194 -13.12 15.67 -3.17
C ALA A 194 -12.16 16.18 -4.27
N ILE A 195 -12.05 17.50 -4.45
CA ILE A 195 -11.08 18.15 -5.34
C ILE A 195 -9.65 17.71 -4.98
N GLY A 196 -9.25 17.85 -3.71
CA GLY A 196 -7.89 17.52 -3.27
C GLY A 196 -7.55 16.04 -3.46
N ASP A 197 -8.49 15.12 -3.26
CA ASP A 197 -8.25 13.69 -3.46
C ASP A 197 -8.23 13.31 -4.96
N ALA A 198 -9.09 13.93 -5.79
CA ALA A 198 -9.06 13.76 -7.25
C ALA A 198 -7.74 14.26 -7.86
N GLU A 199 -7.23 15.40 -7.43
CA GLU A 199 -5.92 15.90 -7.87
C GLU A 199 -4.76 14.97 -7.49
N ARG A 200 -4.81 14.36 -6.30
CA ARG A 200 -3.82 13.35 -5.89
C ARG A 200 -3.87 12.10 -6.76
N ILE A 201 -5.07 11.65 -7.15
CA ILE A 201 -5.23 10.53 -8.08
C ILE A 201 -4.61 10.88 -9.43
N ILE A 202 -4.89 12.07 -9.97
CA ILE A 202 -4.32 12.55 -11.24
C ILE A 202 -2.78 12.61 -11.19
N ALA A 203 -2.22 13.04 -10.06
CA ALA A 203 -0.77 13.06 -9.88
C ALA A 203 -0.13 11.66 -9.86
N LEU A 204 -0.85 10.64 -9.38
CA LEU A 204 -0.41 9.24 -9.38
C LEU A 204 -0.67 8.54 -10.72
N GLU A 205 -1.80 8.83 -11.35
CA GLU A 205 -2.27 8.23 -12.60
C GLU A 205 -2.78 9.31 -13.56
N PRO A 206 -1.89 10.00 -14.32
CA PRO A 206 -2.25 11.14 -15.17
C PRO A 206 -3.23 10.82 -16.31
N PHE A 207 -3.37 9.55 -16.67
CA PHE A 207 -4.27 9.09 -17.73
C PHE A 207 -5.61 8.53 -17.23
N ARG A 208 -5.88 8.62 -15.92
CA ARG A 208 -7.13 8.14 -15.34
C ARG A 208 -8.25 9.16 -15.51
N GLU A 209 -8.92 9.12 -16.65
CA GLU A 209 -9.97 10.07 -17.04
C GLU A 209 -11.07 10.24 -15.99
N GLN A 210 -11.44 9.15 -15.28
CA GLN A 210 -12.46 9.20 -14.21
C GLN A 210 -12.10 10.20 -13.10
N ALA A 211 -10.80 10.36 -12.78
CA ALA A 211 -10.35 11.31 -11.76
C ALA A 211 -10.56 12.76 -12.20
N TYR A 212 -10.37 13.05 -13.49
CA TYR A 212 -10.68 14.36 -14.05
C TYR A 212 -12.18 14.63 -14.08
N VAL A 213 -13.01 13.62 -14.39
CA VAL A 213 -14.47 13.75 -14.31
C VAL A 213 -14.91 14.06 -12.88
N MET A 214 -14.38 13.36 -11.88
CA MET A 214 -14.64 13.65 -10.46
C MET A 214 -14.22 15.07 -10.10
N LEU A 215 -13.01 15.48 -10.52
CA LEU A 215 -12.49 16.83 -10.28
C LEU A 215 -13.39 17.92 -10.89
N MET A 216 -13.77 17.79 -12.16
CA MET A 216 -14.67 18.73 -12.84
C MET A 216 -16.02 18.86 -12.11
N ARG A 217 -16.63 17.74 -11.74
CA ARG A 217 -17.92 17.76 -11.01
C ARG A 217 -17.79 18.45 -9.66
N ALA A 218 -16.75 18.12 -8.88
CA ALA A 218 -16.52 18.74 -7.59
C ALA A 218 -16.23 20.25 -7.69
N GLN A 219 -15.54 20.69 -8.75
CA GLN A 219 -15.29 22.10 -9.04
C GLN A 219 -16.57 22.85 -9.41
N VAL A 220 -17.44 22.26 -10.25
CA VAL A 220 -18.76 22.85 -10.58
C VAL A 220 -19.62 23.01 -9.34
N ASP A 221 -19.74 21.96 -8.50
CA ASP A 221 -20.56 21.98 -7.30
C ASP A 221 -19.98 22.94 -6.22
N ALA A 222 -18.68 23.24 -6.30
CA ALA A 222 -18.04 24.28 -5.51
C ALA A 222 -18.20 25.70 -6.08
N GLY A 223 -18.82 25.86 -7.27
CA GLY A 223 -18.97 27.14 -7.96
C GLY A 223 -17.74 27.57 -8.78
N ASN A 224 -16.77 26.68 -8.99
CA ASN A 224 -15.50 26.96 -9.68
C ASN A 224 -15.54 26.54 -11.16
N ASN A 225 -16.51 27.03 -11.91
CA ASN A 225 -16.77 26.60 -13.30
C ASN A 225 -15.57 26.81 -14.23
N ALA A 226 -14.85 27.91 -14.08
CA ALA A 226 -13.66 28.19 -14.92
C ALA A 226 -12.54 27.16 -14.71
N GLU A 227 -12.36 26.69 -13.47
CA GLU A 227 -11.39 25.64 -13.14
C GLU A 227 -11.80 24.28 -13.71
N ALA A 228 -13.10 23.97 -13.71
CA ALA A 228 -13.62 22.75 -14.32
C ALA A 228 -13.35 22.70 -15.84
N LEU A 229 -13.54 23.82 -16.54
CA LEU A 229 -13.18 23.91 -17.96
C LEU A 229 -11.67 23.73 -18.19
N ALA A 230 -10.84 24.39 -17.37
CA ALA A 230 -9.38 24.25 -17.44
C ALA A 230 -8.92 22.80 -17.14
N THR A 231 -9.63 22.09 -16.25
CA THR A 231 -9.36 20.68 -15.92
C THR A 231 -9.57 19.78 -17.14
N TYR A 232 -10.63 20.00 -17.93
CA TYR A 232 -10.84 19.26 -19.17
C TYR A 232 -9.75 19.52 -20.20
N GLU A 233 -9.38 20.79 -20.43
CA GLU A 233 -8.32 21.14 -21.39
C GLU A 233 -6.98 20.50 -20.98
N ARG A 234 -6.63 20.49 -19.70
CA ARG A 234 -5.45 19.81 -19.19
C ARG A 234 -5.46 18.30 -19.50
N LEU A 235 -6.60 17.61 -19.31
CA LEU A 235 -6.72 16.21 -19.68
C LEU A 235 -6.52 16.01 -21.19
N ARG A 236 -7.20 16.83 -22.01
CA ARG A 236 -7.12 16.75 -23.48
C ARG A 236 -5.68 16.92 -23.97
N GLU A 237 -4.97 17.89 -23.44
CA GLU A 237 -3.56 18.13 -23.76
C GLU A 237 -2.67 16.97 -23.33
N THR A 238 -2.88 16.43 -22.10
CA THR A 238 -2.12 15.29 -21.58
C THR A 238 -2.31 14.04 -22.45
N LEU A 239 -3.55 13.72 -22.83
CA LEU A 239 -3.84 12.56 -23.68
C LEU A 239 -3.27 12.73 -25.09
N ALA A 240 -3.39 13.93 -25.67
CA ALA A 240 -2.89 14.20 -27.02
C ALA A 240 -1.36 14.17 -27.08
N SER A 241 -0.68 14.79 -26.11
CA SER A 241 0.80 14.88 -26.13
C SER A 241 1.49 13.56 -25.79
N GLU A 242 0.96 12.81 -24.82
CA GLU A 242 1.62 11.62 -24.29
C GLU A 242 1.18 10.31 -24.98
N LEU A 243 -0.08 10.24 -25.43
CA LEU A 243 -0.67 9.03 -25.99
C LEU A 243 -1.16 9.19 -27.43
N GLY A 244 -1.21 10.42 -27.97
CA GLY A 244 -1.82 10.67 -29.28
C GLY A 244 -3.33 10.38 -29.30
N ALA A 245 -4.00 10.43 -28.15
CA ALA A 245 -5.39 10.06 -27.99
C ALA A 245 -6.29 11.26 -27.66
N SER A 246 -7.60 11.08 -27.82
CA SER A 246 -8.63 12.03 -27.37
C SER A 246 -9.33 11.47 -26.13
N PRO A 247 -9.99 12.33 -25.32
CA PRO A 247 -10.82 11.88 -24.21
C PRO A 247 -11.90 10.88 -24.65
N SER A 248 -12.29 10.00 -23.73
CA SER A 248 -13.35 9.01 -23.96
C SER A 248 -14.73 9.69 -24.11
N PRO A 249 -15.69 9.05 -24.80
CA PRO A 249 -17.05 9.59 -24.93
C PRO A 249 -17.73 9.89 -23.58
N THR A 250 -17.40 9.12 -22.54
CA THR A 250 -17.93 9.35 -21.18
C THR A 250 -17.37 10.64 -20.58
N THR A 251 -16.11 10.94 -20.81
CA THR A 251 -15.45 12.16 -20.34
C THR A 251 -15.96 13.37 -21.12
N GLU A 252 -16.14 13.24 -22.43
CA GLU A 252 -16.74 14.30 -23.26
C GLU A 252 -18.17 14.62 -22.82
N ALA A 253 -18.97 13.61 -22.52
CA ALA A 253 -20.32 13.82 -21.99
C ALA A 253 -20.31 14.58 -20.65
N ALA A 254 -19.40 14.21 -19.73
CA ALA A 254 -19.23 14.96 -18.48
C ALA A 254 -18.81 16.41 -18.69
N PHE A 255 -17.94 16.69 -19.67
CA PHE A 255 -17.57 18.05 -20.03
C PHE A 255 -18.73 18.87 -20.61
N ILE A 256 -19.59 18.25 -21.44
CA ILE A 256 -20.81 18.91 -21.95
C ILE A 256 -21.75 19.30 -20.79
N ASP A 257 -21.86 18.46 -19.76
CA ASP A 257 -22.65 18.80 -18.57
C ASP A 257 -22.05 19.97 -17.78
N VAL A 258 -20.72 20.07 -17.69
CA VAL A 258 -20.01 21.24 -17.12
C VAL A 258 -20.36 22.52 -17.92
N LEU A 259 -20.32 22.47 -19.27
CA LEU A 259 -20.65 23.61 -20.12
C LEU A 259 -22.11 24.09 -19.94
N ARG A 260 -23.03 23.19 -19.64
CA ARG A 260 -24.45 23.54 -19.40
C ARG A 260 -24.67 24.15 -18.01
N ALA A 261 -23.82 23.87 -17.05
CA ALA A 261 -23.88 24.40 -15.70
C ALA A 261 -23.18 25.77 -15.54
N THR A 262 -22.46 26.20 -16.61
CA THR A 262 -21.72 27.47 -16.68
C THR A 262 -22.56 28.54 -17.37
#